data_b5d346ff92779571c2a149012c9be27b
#
_entry.id   b5d346ff92779571c2a149012c9be27b
#
_cell.length_a   1.000
_cell.length_b   1.000
_cell.length_c   1.000
_cell.angle_alpha   90.00
_cell.angle_beta   90.00
_cell.angle_gamma   90.00
#
_symmetry.space_group_name_H-M   'P 1'
#
loop_
_entity.id
_entity.type
_entity.pdbx_description
1 polymer ?
#
loop_
_entity_poly.entity_id
_entity_poly.type
_entity_poly.pdbx_seq_one_letter_code
_entity_poly.pdbx_strand_id
1 'polypeptide(L)'
;MVELGLLDQIKMIAPSHGQIWTDPMKIIGAYQNWATGVCEDKITIIYDTMHYSTQQRAHEIAEGAIAEGYDVEIFYLHEDERSEIVKSILTSKGIAIGDPTINDVPYPSMGDIMYYLKGLLFNRTGIKRKAVTFGSMGGRGGSPFKLADELNNCGFEVVESQEIYFVSTAEEENASFELGRTLANACKEL
;
A
#
# COMPACT_ATOMS: atom_id res chain seq x y z
N MET A 1 -24.47 14.29 -10.43
CA MET A 1 -24.90 13.57 -11.64
C MET A 1 -25.66 12.30 -11.29
N VAL A 2 -25.20 11.49 -10.36
CA VAL A 2 -25.93 10.30 -9.86
C VAL A 2 -27.30 10.69 -9.33
N GLU A 3 -27.36 11.67 -8.42
CA GLU A 3 -28.60 12.17 -7.81
C GLU A 3 -29.59 12.81 -8.81
N LEU A 4 -29.11 13.22 -9.98
CA LEU A 4 -29.94 13.85 -11.02
C LEU A 4 -30.43 12.86 -12.08
N GLY A 5 -30.10 11.56 -11.97
CA GLY A 5 -30.48 10.53 -12.95
C GLY A 5 -29.91 10.76 -14.37
N LEU A 6 -28.76 11.45 -14.46
CA LEU A 6 -28.18 11.80 -15.77
C LEU A 6 -27.19 10.77 -16.30
N LEU A 7 -26.85 9.74 -15.51
CA LEU A 7 -25.82 8.77 -15.89
C LEU A 7 -26.18 8.00 -17.16
N ASP A 8 -27.42 7.60 -17.30
CA ASP A 8 -27.89 6.82 -18.46
C ASP A 8 -27.92 7.62 -19.76
N GLN A 9 -27.82 8.95 -19.69
CA GLN A 9 -27.79 9.83 -20.85
C GLN A 9 -26.37 10.09 -21.38
N ILE A 10 -25.34 9.72 -20.61
CA ILE A 10 -23.95 9.92 -20.97
C ILE A 10 -23.52 8.84 -21.99
N LYS A 11 -23.18 9.25 -23.19
CA LYS A 11 -22.70 8.34 -24.25
C LYS A 11 -21.18 8.24 -24.32
N MET A 12 -20.48 9.22 -23.79
CA MET A 12 -19.03 9.30 -23.85
C MET A 12 -18.51 10.24 -22.76
N ILE A 13 -17.37 9.92 -22.19
CA ILE A 13 -16.62 10.80 -21.28
C ILE A 13 -15.28 11.13 -21.91
N ALA A 14 -15.06 12.42 -22.18
CA ALA A 14 -13.79 12.96 -22.67
C ALA A 14 -13.18 13.86 -21.57
N PRO A 15 -12.27 13.32 -20.75
CA PRO A 15 -11.62 14.10 -19.70
C PRO A 15 -10.61 15.09 -20.29
N SER A 16 -10.28 16.14 -19.53
CA SER A 16 -9.21 17.09 -19.92
C SER A 16 -7.84 16.41 -19.96
N HIS A 17 -7.65 15.37 -19.19
CA HIS A 17 -6.45 14.53 -19.14
C HIS A 17 -6.83 13.04 -19.13
N GLY A 18 -6.14 12.24 -19.94
CA GLY A 18 -6.37 10.81 -20.04
C GLY A 18 -7.15 10.39 -21.29
N GLN A 19 -7.58 9.15 -21.33
CA GLN A 19 -8.25 8.56 -22.48
C GLN A 19 -9.74 8.90 -22.54
N ILE A 20 -10.30 8.88 -23.77
CA ILE A 20 -11.73 9.01 -24.00
C ILE A 20 -12.41 7.66 -23.73
N TRP A 21 -13.48 7.68 -22.95
CA TRP A 21 -14.26 6.49 -22.61
C TRP A 21 -15.53 6.45 -23.44
N THR A 22 -15.62 5.51 -24.37
CA THR A 22 -16.83 5.25 -25.18
C THR A 22 -17.81 4.34 -24.48
N ASP A 23 -17.39 3.68 -23.40
CA ASP A 23 -18.23 3.02 -22.41
C ASP A 23 -18.14 3.80 -21.08
N PRO A 24 -19.00 4.79 -20.87
CA PRO A 24 -18.93 5.65 -19.69
C PRO A 24 -19.13 4.91 -18.37
N MET A 25 -19.96 3.84 -18.37
CA MET A 25 -20.32 3.14 -17.15
C MET A 25 -19.13 2.40 -16.54
N LYS A 26 -18.16 2.00 -17.37
CA LYS A 26 -16.93 1.36 -16.91
C LYS A 26 -16.12 2.27 -15.98
N ILE A 27 -15.86 3.51 -16.41
CA ILE A 27 -15.08 4.45 -15.57
C ILE A 27 -15.91 5.04 -14.44
N ILE A 28 -17.23 5.26 -14.63
CA ILE A 28 -18.12 5.71 -13.56
C ILE A 28 -18.17 4.67 -12.43
N GLY A 29 -18.29 3.38 -12.77
CA GLY A 29 -18.25 2.30 -11.79
C GLY A 29 -16.92 2.26 -11.02
N ALA A 30 -15.78 2.43 -11.70
CA ALA A 30 -14.48 2.52 -11.04
C ALA A 30 -14.40 3.70 -10.06
N TYR A 31 -14.87 4.89 -10.47
CA TYR A 31 -14.92 6.06 -9.58
C TYR A 31 -15.84 5.85 -8.37
N GLN A 32 -16.98 5.17 -8.55
CA GLN A 32 -17.87 4.84 -7.44
C GLN A 32 -17.18 3.90 -6.44
N ASN A 33 -16.53 2.84 -6.93
CA ASN A 33 -15.78 1.91 -6.09
C ASN A 33 -14.68 2.61 -5.30
N TRP A 34 -13.89 3.44 -5.96
CA TRP A 34 -12.83 4.21 -5.28
C TRP A 34 -13.38 5.21 -4.26
N ALA A 35 -14.47 5.89 -4.58
CA ALA A 35 -15.09 6.85 -3.68
C ALA A 35 -15.74 6.21 -2.45
N THR A 36 -16.20 4.98 -2.58
CA THR A 36 -16.79 4.19 -1.48
C THR A 36 -15.80 3.28 -0.79
N GLY A 37 -14.54 3.21 -1.29
CA GLY A 37 -13.47 2.43 -0.70
C GLY A 37 -13.57 0.92 -0.95
N VAL A 38 -14.34 0.48 -1.95
CA VAL A 38 -14.41 -0.94 -2.33
C VAL A 38 -13.01 -1.46 -2.65
N CYS A 39 -12.62 -2.52 -1.99
CA CYS A 39 -11.31 -3.16 -2.11
C CYS A 39 -11.44 -4.61 -2.62
N GLU A 40 -10.37 -5.08 -3.22
CA GLU A 40 -10.14 -6.47 -3.62
C GLU A 40 -9.39 -7.20 -2.49
N ASP A 41 -9.48 -8.52 -2.45
CA ASP A 41 -8.68 -9.36 -1.54
C ASP A 41 -7.21 -9.36 -1.99
N LYS A 42 -6.61 -8.17 -1.93
CA LYS A 42 -5.27 -7.87 -2.40
C LYS A 42 -4.48 -7.09 -1.35
N ILE A 43 -3.19 -7.36 -1.31
CA ILE A 43 -2.19 -6.65 -0.51
C ILE A 43 -1.13 -6.07 -1.45
N THR A 44 -0.86 -4.78 -1.32
CA THR A 44 0.23 -4.10 -2.04
C THR A 44 1.43 -3.95 -1.12
N ILE A 45 2.58 -4.46 -1.54
CA ILE A 45 3.86 -4.32 -0.82
C ILE A 45 4.74 -3.34 -1.57
N ILE A 46 5.25 -2.35 -0.87
CA ILE A 46 6.09 -1.29 -1.42
C ILE A 46 7.38 -1.23 -0.62
N TYR A 47 8.51 -1.28 -1.29
CA TYR A 47 9.78 -1.22 -0.58
C TYR A 47 10.84 -0.41 -1.33
N ASP A 48 11.80 0.06 -0.54
CA ASP A 48 13.13 0.44 -0.99
C ASP A 48 14.19 -0.40 -0.26
N THR A 49 15.37 -0.51 -0.82
CA THR A 49 16.45 -1.31 -0.22
C THR A 49 17.83 -0.76 -0.59
N MET A 50 18.76 -0.84 0.35
CA MET A 50 20.16 -0.49 0.09
C MET A 50 21.02 -1.74 -0.20
N HIS A 51 20.83 -2.80 0.57
CA HIS A 51 21.63 -4.01 0.56
C HIS A 51 20.79 -5.29 0.53
N TYR A 52 19.64 -5.22 -0.15
CA TYR A 52 18.67 -6.33 -0.36
C TYR A 52 17.97 -6.87 0.90
N SER A 53 18.34 -6.44 2.09
CA SER A 53 17.74 -6.91 3.35
C SER A 53 16.24 -6.59 3.43
N THR A 54 15.84 -5.35 3.12
CA THR A 54 14.43 -4.97 3.09
C THR A 54 13.66 -5.65 1.94
N GLN A 55 14.34 -5.89 0.80
CA GLN A 55 13.75 -6.66 -0.32
C GLN A 55 13.42 -8.08 0.09
N GLN A 56 14.35 -8.78 0.74
CA GLN A 56 14.13 -10.14 1.25
C GLN A 56 12.88 -10.17 2.14
N ARG A 57 12.79 -9.26 3.09
CA ARG A 57 11.62 -9.14 3.98
C ARG A 57 10.32 -8.86 3.24
N ALA A 58 10.35 -8.03 2.18
CA ALA A 58 9.18 -7.80 1.35
C ALA A 58 8.64 -9.10 0.73
N HIS A 59 9.52 -9.97 0.26
CA HIS A 59 9.14 -11.27 -0.28
C HIS A 59 8.61 -12.22 0.80
N GLU A 60 9.22 -12.28 1.97
CA GLU A 60 8.74 -13.09 3.10
C GLU A 60 7.34 -12.65 3.57
N ILE A 61 7.10 -11.33 3.65
CA ILE A 61 5.77 -10.77 3.95
C ILE A 61 4.76 -11.16 2.86
N ALA A 62 5.17 -11.14 1.59
CA ALA A 62 4.33 -11.58 0.49
C ALA A 62 3.92 -13.05 0.61
N GLU A 63 4.89 -13.92 0.90
CA GLU A 63 4.61 -15.36 1.11
C GLU A 63 3.62 -15.58 2.27
N GLY A 64 3.76 -14.83 3.35
CA GLY A 64 2.83 -14.87 4.48
C GLY A 64 1.41 -14.43 4.10
N ALA A 65 1.28 -13.37 3.31
CA ALA A 65 -0.02 -12.88 2.84
C ALA A 65 -0.68 -13.85 1.83
N ILE A 66 0.11 -14.40 0.92
CA ILE A 66 -0.35 -15.43 -0.04
C ILE A 66 -0.83 -16.68 0.68
N ALA A 67 -0.14 -17.11 1.72
CA ALA A 67 -0.55 -18.26 2.52
C ALA A 67 -1.94 -18.09 3.18
N GLU A 68 -2.37 -16.84 3.40
CA GLU A 68 -3.70 -16.50 3.91
C GLU A 68 -4.75 -16.26 2.79
N GLY A 69 -4.37 -16.45 1.52
CA GLY A 69 -5.27 -16.42 0.36
C GLY A 69 -5.42 -15.05 -0.30
N TYR A 70 -4.53 -14.11 -0.07
CA TYR A 70 -4.54 -12.79 -0.71
C TYR A 70 -3.72 -12.78 -1.99
N ASP A 71 -4.18 -12.04 -3.00
CA ASP A 71 -3.35 -11.63 -4.11
C ASP A 71 -2.34 -10.59 -3.65
N VAL A 72 -1.09 -10.68 -4.13
CA VAL A 72 -0.02 -9.78 -3.71
C VAL A 72 0.66 -9.15 -4.91
N GLU A 73 0.78 -7.81 -4.88
CA GLU A 73 1.61 -7.05 -5.81
C GLU A 73 2.77 -6.43 -5.03
N ILE A 74 4.00 -6.62 -5.52
CA ILE A 74 5.23 -6.11 -4.89
C ILE A 74 5.84 -5.06 -5.81
N PHE A 75 6.21 -3.90 -5.25
CA PHE A 75 6.79 -2.78 -5.97
C PHE A 75 8.10 -2.33 -5.34
N TYR A 76 9.11 -2.16 -6.19
CA TYR A 76 10.39 -1.57 -5.83
C TYR A 76 10.46 -0.12 -6.32
N LEU A 77 10.62 0.83 -5.40
CA LEU A 77 10.48 2.28 -5.69
C LEU A 77 11.46 2.83 -6.73
N HIS A 78 12.59 2.16 -6.98
CA HIS A 78 13.53 2.60 -8.02
C HIS A 78 13.21 2.07 -9.43
N GLU A 79 12.37 1.06 -9.56
CA GLU A 79 12.07 0.41 -10.84
C GLU A 79 10.61 0.61 -11.27
N ASP A 80 9.71 0.78 -10.31
CA ASP A 80 8.28 0.82 -10.57
C ASP A 80 7.73 2.25 -10.64
N GLU A 81 6.81 2.46 -11.56
CA GLU A 81 6.16 3.74 -11.75
C GLU A 81 5.17 4.06 -10.60
N ARG A 82 5.30 5.24 -10.01
CA ARG A 82 4.43 5.69 -8.91
C ARG A 82 2.94 5.55 -9.22
N SER A 83 2.53 5.79 -10.46
CA SER A 83 1.13 5.68 -10.88
C SER A 83 0.59 4.27 -10.78
N GLU A 84 1.40 3.25 -11.09
CA GLU A 84 1.00 1.85 -10.94
C GLU A 84 0.95 1.44 -9.47
N ILE A 85 1.90 1.89 -8.65
CA ILE A 85 1.89 1.68 -7.20
C ILE A 85 0.59 2.24 -6.60
N VAL A 86 0.26 3.49 -6.90
CA VAL A 86 -0.95 4.14 -6.38
C VAL A 86 -2.22 3.46 -6.85
N LYS A 87 -2.28 3.03 -8.10
CA LYS A 87 -3.39 2.26 -8.65
C LYS A 87 -3.59 0.94 -7.90
N SER A 88 -2.50 0.24 -7.58
CA SER A 88 -2.55 -0.97 -6.77
C SER A 88 -3.10 -0.68 -5.36
N ILE A 89 -2.59 0.34 -4.68
CA ILE A 89 -3.05 0.73 -3.34
C ILE A 89 -4.54 1.06 -3.32
N LEU A 90 -5.05 1.73 -4.35
CA LEU A 90 -6.46 2.15 -4.41
C LEU A 90 -7.44 0.97 -4.35
N THR A 91 -7.05 -0.20 -4.80
CA THR A 91 -7.91 -1.40 -4.81
C THR A 91 -7.55 -2.40 -3.72
N SER A 92 -6.44 -2.24 -3.00
CA SER A 92 -5.98 -3.17 -1.97
C SER A 92 -6.70 -2.98 -0.63
N LYS A 93 -6.98 -4.07 0.07
CA LYS A 93 -7.42 -4.07 1.47
C LYS A 93 -6.30 -3.70 2.44
N GLY A 94 -5.08 -4.15 2.13
CA GLY A 94 -3.91 -3.92 2.96
C GLY A 94 -2.70 -3.46 2.18
N ILE A 95 -1.78 -2.79 2.90
CA ILE A 95 -0.48 -2.40 2.36
C ILE A 95 0.64 -2.75 3.34
N ALA A 96 1.79 -3.14 2.79
CA ALA A 96 3.02 -3.25 3.56
C ALA A 96 4.04 -2.25 2.98
N ILE A 97 4.61 -1.40 3.83
CA ILE A 97 5.59 -0.41 3.39
C ILE A 97 6.89 -0.61 4.16
N GLY A 98 8.00 -0.70 3.43
CA GLY A 98 9.29 -0.92 4.06
C GLY A 98 10.47 -0.26 3.37
N ASP A 99 11.41 0.21 4.21
CA ASP A 99 12.68 0.74 3.75
C ASP A 99 13.79 0.59 4.80
N PRO A 100 15.06 0.74 4.42
CA PRO A 100 16.12 0.85 5.39
C PRO A 100 16.08 2.20 6.11
N THR A 101 16.51 2.22 7.37
CA THR A 101 16.67 3.47 8.11
C THR A 101 17.97 4.17 7.72
N ILE A 102 17.89 5.42 7.27
CA ILE A 102 19.02 6.31 7.02
C ILE A 102 18.91 7.57 7.89
N ASN A 103 19.95 7.90 8.66
CA ASN A 103 19.93 9.08 9.54
C ASN A 103 18.69 9.13 10.46
N ASP A 104 18.26 7.98 10.97
CA ASP A 104 17.09 7.80 11.84
C ASP A 104 15.75 8.16 11.16
N VAL A 105 15.67 8.20 9.82
CA VAL A 105 14.46 8.51 9.04
C VAL A 105 14.30 7.56 7.85
N PRO A 106 13.08 7.50 7.26
CA PRO A 106 12.84 6.82 6.00
C PRO A 106 13.68 7.37 4.84
N TYR A 107 13.87 6.57 3.82
CA TYR A 107 14.52 6.99 2.58
C TYR A 107 13.73 8.11 1.87
N PRO A 108 14.42 9.01 1.14
CA PRO A 108 13.76 10.06 0.38
C PRO A 108 12.75 9.55 -0.65
N SER A 109 13.02 8.41 -1.31
CA SER A 109 12.09 7.73 -2.22
C SER A 109 10.78 7.35 -1.54
N MET A 110 10.84 6.88 -0.30
CA MET A 110 9.66 6.59 0.50
C MET A 110 8.89 7.87 0.86
N GLY A 111 9.60 8.98 1.08
CA GLY A 111 8.96 10.29 1.27
C GLY A 111 8.09 10.71 0.09
N ASP A 112 8.54 10.49 -1.15
CA ASP A 112 7.77 10.80 -2.36
C ASP A 112 6.42 10.09 -2.37
N ILE A 113 6.39 8.77 -2.18
CA ILE A 113 5.15 8.00 -2.16
C ILE A 113 4.24 8.40 -0.99
N MET A 114 4.80 8.64 0.19
CA MET A 114 4.03 9.05 1.37
C MET A 114 3.37 10.42 1.18
N TYR A 115 4.07 11.41 0.59
CA TYR A 115 3.47 12.70 0.26
C TYR A 115 2.34 12.57 -0.75
N TYR A 116 2.47 11.67 -1.71
CA TYR A 116 1.41 11.41 -2.68
C TYR A 116 0.17 10.78 -2.03
N LEU A 117 0.37 9.79 -1.14
CA LEU A 117 -0.71 9.12 -0.41
C LEU A 117 -1.52 10.09 0.47
N LYS A 118 -0.87 11.08 1.07
CA LYS A 118 -1.55 12.13 1.85
C LYS A 118 -2.62 12.87 1.04
N GLY A 119 -2.42 13.04 -0.27
CA GLY A 119 -3.38 13.69 -1.17
C GLY A 119 -4.60 12.84 -1.52
N LEU A 120 -4.55 11.52 -1.35
CA LEU A 120 -5.61 10.61 -1.79
C LEU A 120 -6.76 10.47 -0.80
N LEU A 121 -6.63 11.01 0.43
CA LEU A 121 -7.70 11.13 1.41
C LEU A 121 -8.43 9.82 1.74
N PHE A 122 -7.70 8.72 1.91
CA PHE A 122 -8.24 7.39 2.23
C PHE A 122 -9.18 7.39 3.45
N ASN A 123 -8.97 8.30 4.39
CA ASN A 123 -9.82 8.48 5.55
C ASN A 123 -11.27 8.92 5.23
N ARG A 124 -11.56 9.37 4.00
CA ARG A 124 -12.90 9.82 3.58
C ARG A 124 -13.78 8.69 3.08
N THR A 125 -13.22 7.53 2.79
CA THR A 125 -14.00 6.38 2.29
C THR A 125 -14.81 5.69 3.38
N GLY A 126 -14.51 5.95 4.66
CA GLY A 126 -15.11 5.25 5.81
C GLY A 126 -14.51 3.86 6.06
N ILE A 127 -13.66 3.36 5.16
CA ILE A 127 -12.96 2.07 5.30
C ILE A 127 -11.54 2.35 5.76
N LYS A 128 -11.16 1.78 6.89
CA LYS A 128 -9.78 1.82 7.40
C LYS A 128 -9.00 0.63 6.86
N ARG A 129 -8.33 0.83 5.72
CA ARG A 129 -7.40 -0.17 5.19
C ARG A 129 -6.30 -0.47 6.19
N LYS A 130 -5.89 -1.73 6.25
CA LYS A 130 -4.85 -2.19 7.17
C LYS A 130 -3.46 -1.96 6.60
N ALA A 131 -2.49 -1.74 7.46
CA ALA A 131 -1.11 -1.58 7.04
C ALA A 131 -0.14 -2.24 8.02
N VAL A 132 1.02 -2.63 7.52
CA VAL A 132 2.21 -2.95 8.31
C VAL A 132 3.39 -2.18 7.78
N THR A 133 4.36 -1.91 8.63
CA THR A 133 5.61 -1.29 8.24
C THR A 133 6.79 -2.15 8.64
N PHE A 134 7.82 -2.17 7.81
CA PHE A 134 8.99 -3.00 8.04
C PHE A 134 10.26 -2.31 7.55
N GLY A 135 11.42 -2.74 8.06
CA GLY A 135 12.67 -2.16 7.62
C GLY A 135 13.89 -2.83 8.22
N SER A 136 15.04 -2.31 7.82
CA SER A 136 16.33 -2.72 8.37
C SER A 136 17.14 -1.49 8.80
N MET A 137 18.02 -1.69 9.76
CA MET A 137 18.91 -0.65 10.27
C MET A 137 20.34 -1.17 10.43
N GLY A 138 21.31 -0.26 10.38
CA GLY A 138 22.72 -0.56 10.69
C GLY A 138 23.25 0.25 11.88
N GLY A 139 22.36 1.01 12.54
CA GLY A 139 22.70 1.89 13.66
C GLY A 139 21.49 2.13 14.54
N ARG A 140 21.11 3.41 14.77
CA ARG A 140 19.82 3.72 15.38
C ARG A 140 18.73 3.58 14.33
N GLY A 141 17.71 2.80 14.63
CA GLY A 141 16.59 2.56 13.76
C GLY A 141 15.52 3.67 13.80
N GLY A 142 14.36 3.37 13.28
CA GLY A 142 13.17 4.19 13.46
C GLY A 142 12.34 4.45 12.21
N SER A 143 12.82 4.09 11.01
CA SER A 143 12.07 4.29 9.78
C SER A 143 10.68 3.65 9.82
N PRO A 144 10.51 2.36 10.13
CA PRO A 144 9.18 1.72 10.12
C PRO A 144 8.19 2.41 11.05
N PHE A 145 8.63 2.85 12.22
CA PHE A 145 7.75 3.51 13.19
C PHE A 145 7.30 4.90 12.72
N LYS A 146 8.19 5.64 12.04
CA LYS A 146 7.82 6.93 11.42
C LYS A 146 6.88 6.75 10.24
N LEU A 147 7.09 5.70 9.44
CA LEU A 147 6.17 5.34 8.35
C LEU A 147 4.80 4.96 8.90
N ALA A 148 4.74 4.27 10.04
CA ALA A 148 3.49 3.91 10.70
C ALA A 148 2.69 5.17 11.11
N ASP A 149 3.35 6.15 11.71
CA ASP A 149 2.70 7.43 12.07
C ASP A 149 2.16 8.15 10.82
N GLU A 150 2.93 8.19 9.75
CA GLU A 150 2.53 8.82 8.49
C GLU A 150 1.36 8.08 7.82
N LEU A 151 1.35 6.74 7.82
CA LEU A 151 0.26 5.94 7.27
C LEU A 151 -1.03 6.12 8.07
N ASN A 152 -0.94 6.16 9.41
CA ASN A 152 -2.10 6.46 10.25
C ASN A 152 -2.69 7.84 9.91
N ASN A 153 -1.84 8.84 9.66
CA ASN A 153 -2.26 10.18 9.23
C ASN A 153 -2.90 10.17 7.82
N CYS A 154 -2.52 9.23 6.95
CA CYS A 154 -3.14 9.03 5.63
C CYS A 154 -4.49 8.31 5.69
N GLY A 155 -4.88 7.75 6.84
CA GLY A 155 -6.15 7.05 7.03
C GLY A 155 -6.07 5.53 7.00
N PHE A 156 -4.87 4.96 7.03
CA PHE A 156 -4.66 3.53 7.26
C PHE A 156 -4.71 3.21 8.76
N GLU A 157 -4.85 1.94 9.08
CA GLU A 157 -4.66 1.40 10.42
C GLU A 157 -3.41 0.52 10.40
N VAL A 158 -2.34 1.02 11.00
CA VAL A 158 -1.11 0.23 11.10
C VAL A 158 -1.25 -0.76 12.26
N VAL A 159 -1.23 -2.04 11.93
CA VAL A 159 -1.44 -3.14 12.88
C VAL A 159 -0.14 -3.60 13.53
N GLU A 160 0.97 -3.50 12.81
CA GLU A 160 2.29 -3.87 13.33
C GLU A 160 3.42 -3.17 12.57
N SER A 161 4.55 -2.97 13.27
CA SER A 161 5.79 -2.41 12.72
C SER A 161 6.98 -3.25 13.17
N GLN A 162 7.86 -3.62 12.23
CA GLN A 162 9.03 -4.43 12.53
C GLN A 162 10.31 -3.83 11.94
N GLU A 163 11.39 -3.86 12.69
CA GLU A 163 12.72 -3.44 12.22
C GLU A 163 13.77 -4.48 12.67
N ILE A 164 14.67 -4.82 11.75
CA ILE A 164 15.76 -5.75 12.02
C ILE A 164 17.12 -5.05 11.96
N TYR A 165 18.15 -5.70 12.52
CA TYR A 165 19.51 -5.21 12.50
C TYR A 165 20.30 -5.91 11.38
N PHE A 166 20.73 -5.14 10.37
CA PHE A 166 21.43 -5.61 9.15
C PHE A 166 20.66 -6.64 8.32
N VAL A 167 21.00 -7.92 8.43
CA VAL A 167 20.47 -9.03 7.63
C VAL A 167 19.65 -9.94 8.52
N SER A 168 18.52 -10.42 8.00
CA SER A 168 17.63 -11.32 8.74
C SER A 168 18.34 -12.59 9.18
N THR A 169 18.09 -12.98 10.42
CA THR A 169 18.30 -14.35 10.91
C THR A 169 17.12 -15.22 10.51
N ALA A 170 17.22 -16.55 10.61
CA ALA A 170 16.10 -17.45 10.32
C ALA A 170 14.86 -17.18 11.19
N GLU A 171 15.05 -16.68 12.41
CA GLU A 171 13.95 -16.28 13.29
C GLU A 171 13.26 -15.00 12.78
N GLU A 172 14.02 -14.02 12.32
CA GLU A 172 13.51 -12.78 11.76
C GLU A 172 12.87 -12.96 10.38
N GLU A 173 13.34 -13.94 9.58
CA GLU A 173 12.69 -14.37 8.34
C GLU A 173 11.28 -14.92 8.64
N ASN A 174 11.18 -15.82 9.61
CA ASN A 174 9.87 -16.31 10.07
C ASN A 174 8.99 -15.19 10.63
N ALA A 175 9.55 -14.22 11.35
CA ALA A 175 8.81 -13.07 11.85
C ALA A 175 8.29 -12.19 10.71
N SER A 176 9.04 -12.03 9.61
CA SER A 176 8.57 -11.32 8.41
C SER A 176 7.42 -12.07 7.72
N PHE A 177 7.50 -13.38 7.60
CA PHE A 177 6.40 -14.20 7.11
C PHE A 177 5.14 -14.06 7.98
N GLU A 178 5.27 -14.14 9.29
CA GLU A 178 4.15 -13.94 10.23
C GLU A 178 3.59 -12.52 10.18
N LEU A 179 4.42 -11.50 9.88
CA LEU A 179 3.95 -10.12 9.66
C LEU A 179 3.00 -10.05 8.45
N GLY A 180 3.31 -10.78 7.38
CA GLY A 180 2.43 -10.90 6.21
C GLY A 180 1.10 -11.56 6.56
N ARG A 181 1.13 -12.63 7.36
CA ARG A 181 -0.09 -13.28 7.86
C ARG A 181 -0.91 -12.37 8.77
N THR A 182 -0.24 -11.62 9.65
CA THR A 182 -0.89 -10.65 10.54
C THR A 182 -1.65 -9.60 9.73
N LEU A 183 -1.02 -9.03 8.71
CA LEU A 183 -1.67 -8.07 7.81
C LEU A 183 -2.88 -8.69 7.11
N ALA A 184 -2.71 -9.86 6.50
CA ALA A 184 -3.77 -10.55 5.78
C ALA A 184 -4.96 -10.89 6.69
N ASN A 185 -4.71 -11.37 7.91
CA ASN A 185 -5.76 -11.67 8.88
C ASN A 185 -6.49 -10.40 9.35
N ALA A 186 -5.78 -9.30 9.56
CA ALA A 186 -6.41 -8.02 9.87
C ALA A 186 -7.31 -7.52 8.72
N CYS A 187 -6.91 -7.77 7.46
CA CYS A 187 -7.72 -7.41 6.29
C CYS A 187 -9.03 -8.20 6.15
N LYS A 188 -9.17 -9.36 6.82
CA LYS A 188 -10.44 -10.14 6.83
C LYS A 188 -11.56 -9.45 7.59
N GLU A 189 -11.23 -8.44 8.40
CA GLU A 189 -12.21 -7.64 9.16
C GLU A 189 -12.89 -6.55 8.29
N LEU A 190 -12.39 -6.33 7.07
CA LEU A 190 -12.91 -5.35 6.11
C LEU A 190 -13.89 -6.02 5.11
#